data_1f4016a59d9c8d8cabe4c45a8f7a0fa4
#
_entry.id   1f4016a59d9c8d8cabe4c45a8f7a0fa4
#
_cell.length_a   1.000
_cell.length_b   1.000
_cell.length_c   1.000
_cell.angle_alpha   90.00
_cell.angle_beta   90.00
_cell.angle_gamma   90.00
#
_symmetry.space_group_name_H-M   'P 1'
#
loop_
_entity.id
_entity.type
_entity.pdbx_description
1 polymer ?
#
loop_
_entity_poly.entity_id
_entity_poly.type
_entity_poly.pdbx_seq_one_letter_code
_entity_poly.pdbx_strand_id
1 'polypeptide(L)'
;SLNPAKKQAYFVPRKGKICLDISYMGLMDLAMSTGSVRWSQAKLVYENDTFELNGVDQPPTHKTKPFAPDRGMVIGVYVVIKTSDGDYLTHPMSMAEVIAIRDRSEAWKAYVKDTSKLCPWVTDPGEMTKKTCVKQAYKYWPKTDRLENAIHYLNTETDEGLKQTPVTPQVDHGLTQHWVAQANAAATPEALTEVWKAGVAAITEVKDMASYDAFKAAVVARGTELKAASVDAEPQSAADEEEVEFAEVNP
;
A
#
# COMPACT_ATOMS: atom_id res chain seq x y z
N SER A 1 17.71 -8.80 -6.82
CA SER A 1 17.75 -9.07 -5.36
C SER A 1 18.37 -7.88 -4.64
N LEU A 2 17.85 -7.53 -3.47
CA LEU A 2 18.43 -6.48 -2.63
C LEU A 2 19.71 -6.98 -1.95
N ASN A 3 20.75 -6.15 -1.94
CA ASN A 3 22.05 -6.51 -1.39
C ASN A 3 22.38 -5.66 -0.15
N PRO A 4 22.48 -6.25 1.05
CA PRO A 4 22.84 -5.53 2.28
C PRO A 4 24.21 -4.85 2.21
N ALA A 5 25.19 -5.45 1.52
CA ALA A 5 26.52 -4.86 1.35
C ALA A 5 26.49 -3.54 0.56
N LYS A 6 25.46 -3.33 -0.27
CA LYS A 6 25.21 -2.08 -0.98
C LYS A 6 24.29 -1.13 -0.19
N LYS A 7 24.03 -1.41 1.06
CA LYS A 7 23.09 -0.65 1.92
C LYS A 7 21.68 -0.55 1.34
N GLN A 8 21.24 -1.53 0.56
CA GLN A 8 19.92 -1.57 -0.07
C GLN A 8 18.83 -2.02 0.90
N ALA A 9 19.19 -2.83 1.89
CA ALA A 9 18.27 -3.31 2.92
C ALA A 9 19.00 -3.55 4.24
N TYR A 10 18.25 -3.52 5.33
CA TYR A 10 18.74 -3.74 6.69
C TYR A 10 17.81 -4.70 7.43
N PHE A 11 18.36 -5.49 8.36
CA PHE A 11 17.55 -6.20 9.33
C PHE A 11 17.34 -5.31 10.56
N VAL A 12 16.09 -5.02 10.87
CA VAL A 12 15.71 -4.14 11.97
C VAL A 12 14.83 -4.92 12.97
N PRO A 13 15.19 -4.96 14.26
CA PRO A 13 14.32 -5.55 15.27
C PRO A 13 13.08 -4.67 15.49
N ARG A 14 11.89 -5.26 15.36
CA ARG A 14 10.60 -4.58 15.62
C ARG A 14 9.66 -5.53 16.32
N LYS A 15 9.06 -5.10 17.43
CA LYS A 15 8.08 -5.88 18.20
C LYS A 15 8.54 -7.33 18.48
N GLY A 16 9.84 -7.52 18.78
CA GLY A 16 10.42 -8.85 19.06
C GLY A 16 10.68 -9.73 17.82
N LYS A 17 10.49 -9.22 16.61
CA LYS A 17 10.77 -9.89 15.34
C LYS A 17 11.89 -9.17 14.59
N ILE A 18 12.62 -9.90 13.75
CA ILE A 18 13.58 -9.33 12.81
C ILE A 18 12.84 -9.07 11.50
N CYS A 19 12.74 -7.79 11.12
CA CYS A 19 12.10 -7.35 9.89
C CYS A 19 13.15 -6.89 8.88
N LEU A 20 12.93 -7.16 7.59
CA LEU A 20 13.73 -6.61 6.51
C LEU A 20 13.22 -5.22 6.17
N ASP A 21 14.03 -4.18 6.42
CA ASP A 21 13.72 -2.78 6.02
C ASP A 21 14.49 -2.43 4.74
N ILE A 22 13.79 -2.10 3.68
CA ILE A 22 14.41 -1.64 2.43
C ILE A 22 14.80 -0.17 2.59
N SER A 23 16.07 0.14 2.38
CA SER A 23 16.56 1.51 2.44
C SER A 23 15.99 2.37 1.29
N TYR A 24 16.09 3.69 1.42
CA TYR A 24 15.70 4.56 0.31
C TYR A 24 16.58 4.33 -0.95
N MET A 25 17.84 3.99 -0.78
CA MET A 25 18.72 3.59 -1.87
C MET A 25 18.25 2.28 -2.52
N GLY A 26 17.82 1.31 -1.70
CA GLY A 26 17.24 0.07 -2.19
C GLY A 26 15.95 0.27 -2.98
N LEU A 27 15.10 1.21 -2.56
CA LEU A 27 13.89 1.58 -3.33
C LEU A 27 14.25 2.20 -4.69
N MET A 28 15.23 3.10 -4.71
CA MET A 28 15.72 3.72 -5.94
C MET A 28 16.33 2.67 -6.89
N ASP A 29 17.19 1.81 -6.38
CA ASP A 29 17.81 0.72 -7.16
C ASP A 29 16.77 -0.28 -7.67
N LEU A 30 15.76 -0.59 -6.87
CA LEU A 30 14.68 -1.47 -7.27
C LEU A 30 13.87 -0.86 -8.42
N ALA A 31 13.49 0.41 -8.31
CA ALA A 31 12.78 1.13 -9.37
C ALA A 31 13.58 1.17 -10.68
N MET A 32 14.91 1.40 -10.60
CA MET A 32 15.79 1.35 -11.77
C MET A 32 15.92 -0.07 -12.33
N SER A 33 16.11 -1.08 -11.48
CA SER A 33 16.30 -2.47 -11.91
C SER A 33 15.05 -3.12 -12.50
N THR A 34 13.87 -2.60 -12.17
CA THR A 34 12.58 -3.05 -12.72
C THR A 34 12.19 -2.32 -14.00
N GLY A 35 12.97 -1.32 -14.42
CA GLY A 35 12.67 -0.49 -15.58
C GLY A 35 11.60 0.58 -15.33
N SER A 36 11.13 0.72 -14.10
CA SER A 36 10.16 1.75 -13.71
C SER A 36 10.70 3.17 -13.94
N VAL A 37 11.97 3.37 -13.61
CA VAL A 37 12.69 4.63 -13.86
C VAL A 37 14.07 4.34 -14.46
N ARG A 38 14.58 5.27 -15.26
CA ARG A 38 15.93 5.18 -15.81
C ARG A 38 16.99 5.49 -14.78
N TRP A 39 16.76 6.51 -13.97
CA TRP A 39 17.62 6.89 -12.86
C TRP A 39 16.85 7.74 -11.86
N SER A 40 17.40 7.83 -10.65
CA SER A 40 16.85 8.63 -9.56
C SER A 40 17.97 9.25 -8.75
N GLN A 41 17.75 10.45 -8.22
CA GLN A 41 18.70 11.15 -7.37
C GLN A 41 17.99 11.97 -6.30
N ALA A 42 18.44 11.86 -5.04
CA ALA A 42 18.02 12.72 -3.95
C ALA A 42 19.13 13.69 -3.57
N LYS A 43 18.81 14.96 -3.39
CA LYS A 43 19.74 16.05 -3.05
C LYS A 43 19.17 16.94 -1.97
N LEU A 44 20.06 17.38 -1.06
CA LEU A 44 19.76 18.44 -0.10
C LEU A 44 19.95 19.81 -0.78
N VAL A 45 19.10 20.76 -0.40
CA VAL A 45 19.17 22.15 -0.81
C VAL A 45 19.56 22.97 0.41
N TYR A 46 20.59 23.79 0.26
CA TYR A 46 21.12 24.67 1.30
C TYR A 46 20.74 26.11 1.04
N GLU A 47 20.76 26.95 2.04
CA GLU A 47 20.39 28.38 1.96
C GLU A 47 21.11 29.15 0.85
N ASN A 48 22.40 28.86 0.66
CA ASN A 48 23.23 29.55 -0.32
C ASN A 48 23.28 28.86 -1.70
N ASP A 49 22.47 27.80 -1.90
CA ASP A 49 22.27 27.18 -3.21
C ASP A 49 21.19 27.95 -3.99
N THR A 50 21.28 27.93 -5.32
CA THR A 50 20.17 28.35 -6.18
C THR A 50 19.37 27.13 -6.57
N PHE A 51 18.10 27.06 -6.20
CA PHE A 51 17.21 25.96 -6.53
C PHE A 51 15.91 26.48 -7.14
N GLU A 52 15.55 25.99 -8.32
CA GLU A 52 14.36 26.37 -9.08
C GLU A 52 13.71 25.14 -9.70
N LEU A 53 12.38 25.08 -9.64
CA LEU A 53 11.57 24.11 -10.38
C LEU A 53 11.17 24.72 -11.72
N ASN A 54 11.54 24.08 -12.83
CA ASN A 54 11.34 24.62 -14.17
C ASN A 54 10.00 24.19 -14.82
N GLY A 55 9.13 23.52 -14.08
CA GLY A 55 7.84 23.00 -14.55
C GLY A 55 7.61 21.56 -14.12
N VAL A 56 6.49 20.98 -14.57
CA VAL A 56 6.04 19.65 -14.12
C VAL A 56 6.94 18.55 -14.68
N ASP A 57 7.29 18.63 -15.95
CA ASP A 57 8.09 17.63 -16.67
C ASP A 57 9.45 18.20 -17.10
N GLN A 58 10.08 18.96 -16.23
CA GLN A 58 11.41 19.52 -16.49
C GLN A 58 12.34 19.21 -15.33
N PRO A 59 13.64 18.95 -15.60
CA PRO A 59 14.60 18.78 -14.53
C PRO A 59 14.74 20.08 -13.74
N PRO A 60 14.86 20.02 -12.40
CA PRO A 60 15.08 21.21 -11.60
C PRO A 60 16.46 21.80 -11.89
N THR A 61 16.58 23.10 -11.79
CA THR A 61 17.86 23.79 -11.78
C THR A 61 18.40 23.82 -10.35
N HIS A 62 19.57 23.22 -10.12
CA HIS A 62 20.23 23.25 -8.81
C HIS A 62 21.70 23.60 -9.02
N LYS A 63 22.03 24.86 -8.73
CA LYS A 63 23.41 25.37 -8.79
C LYS A 63 23.96 25.42 -7.37
N THR A 64 25.06 24.73 -7.17
CA THR A 64 25.73 24.62 -5.87
C THR A 64 27.17 25.13 -5.96
N LYS A 65 27.68 25.61 -4.83
CA LYS A 65 29.11 25.87 -4.65
C LYS A 65 29.66 24.82 -3.67
N PRO A 66 29.98 23.60 -4.15
CA PRO A 66 30.22 22.44 -3.27
C PRO A 66 31.42 22.62 -2.32
N PHE A 67 32.35 23.48 -2.64
CA PHE A 67 33.55 23.76 -1.85
C PHE A 67 33.49 25.15 -1.16
N ALA A 68 32.34 25.81 -1.16
CA ALA A 68 32.19 27.03 -0.38
C ALA A 68 32.36 26.73 1.11
N PRO A 69 33.07 27.58 1.87
CA PRO A 69 33.27 27.37 3.31
C PRO A 69 31.95 27.40 4.09
N ASP A 70 30.97 28.12 3.58
CA ASP A 70 29.62 28.19 4.15
C ASP A 70 28.56 28.03 3.07
N ARG A 71 27.78 26.96 3.16
CA ARG A 71 26.60 26.74 2.34
C ARG A 71 25.28 27.10 3.04
N GLY A 72 25.38 27.52 4.31
CA GLY A 72 24.20 27.75 5.14
C GLY A 72 23.54 26.47 5.63
N MET A 73 22.37 26.60 6.25
CA MET A 73 21.60 25.46 6.73
C MET A 73 20.88 24.73 5.59
N VAL A 74 20.49 23.48 5.84
CA VAL A 74 19.63 22.75 4.91
C VAL A 74 18.22 23.31 5.01
N ILE A 75 17.70 23.85 3.92
CA ILE A 75 16.36 24.43 3.82
C ILE A 75 15.33 23.49 3.17
N GLY A 76 15.81 22.49 2.45
CA GLY A 76 14.94 21.54 1.79
C GLY A 76 15.69 20.34 1.23
N VAL A 77 14.93 19.47 0.60
CA VAL A 77 15.40 18.27 -0.06
C VAL A 77 14.52 18.03 -1.29
N TYR A 78 15.07 17.44 -2.31
CA TYR A 78 14.27 16.96 -3.42
C TYR A 78 14.77 15.61 -3.92
N VAL A 79 13.89 14.87 -4.56
CA VAL A 79 14.24 13.73 -5.38
C VAL A 79 13.76 13.99 -6.80
N VAL A 80 14.62 13.72 -7.76
CA VAL A 80 14.27 13.74 -9.17
C VAL A 80 14.49 12.36 -9.77
N ILE A 81 13.53 11.91 -10.57
CA ILE A 81 13.64 10.71 -11.38
C ILE A 81 13.44 11.04 -12.85
N LYS A 82 13.98 10.18 -13.70
CA LYS A 82 13.64 10.15 -15.12
C LYS A 82 12.94 8.83 -15.42
N THR A 83 11.72 8.89 -15.96
CA THR A 83 10.92 7.71 -16.31
C THR A 83 11.54 6.96 -17.49
N SER A 84 11.04 5.74 -17.77
CA SER A 84 11.39 4.98 -18.97
C SER A 84 11.09 5.75 -20.24
N ASP A 85 10.02 6.54 -20.25
CA ASP A 85 9.53 7.31 -21.40
C ASP A 85 10.30 8.62 -21.61
N GLY A 86 11.09 9.01 -20.62
CA GLY A 86 11.97 10.17 -20.69
C GLY A 86 11.52 11.38 -19.89
N ASP A 87 10.36 11.33 -19.28
CA ASP A 87 9.76 12.39 -18.48
C ASP A 87 10.50 12.57 -17.14
N TYR A 88 10.45 13.77 -16.59
CA TYR A 88 11.02 14.07 -15.28
C TYR A 88 9.92 14.20 -14.24
N LEU A 89 10.09 13.54 -13.10
CA LEU A 89 9.26 13.74 -11.92
C LEU A 89 10.13 14.24 -10.78
N THR A 90 9.86 15.44 -10.31
CA THR A 90 10.58 16.06 -9.19
C THR A 90 9.66 16.22 -8.00
N HIS A 91 10.10 15.74 -6.85
CA HIS A 91 9.38 15.86 -5.59
C HIS A 91 10.23 16.65 -4.59
N PRO A 92 9.94 17.93 -4.38
CA PRO A 92 10.60 18.75 -3.36
C PRO A 92 9.88 18.59 -2.01
N MET A 93 10.63 18.76 -0.92
CA MET A 93 10.12 18.91 0.44
C MET A 93 10.90 19.99 1.16
N SER A 94 10.21 20.85 1.86
CA SER A 94 10.81 21.80 2.79
C SER A 94 11.33 21.10 4.08
N MET A 95 12.28 21.73 4.77
CA MET A 95 12.71 21.20 6.09
C MET A 95 11.59 21.20 7.11
N ALA A 96 10.60 22.10 7.02
CA ALA A 96 9.44 22.09 7.91
C ALA A 96 8.61 20.79 7.75
N GLU A 97 8.38 20.34 6.50
CA GLU A 97 7.68 19.08 6.23
C GLU A 97 8.49 17.86 6.70
N VAL A 98 9.81 17.88 6.50
CA VAL A 98 10.70 16.81 6.98
C VAL A 98 10.69 16.72 8.51
N ILE A 99 10.76 17.87 9.20
CA ILE A 99 10.70 17.97 10.66
C ILE A 99 9.36 17.44 11.19
N ALA A 100 8.27 17.80 10.56
CA ALA A 100 6.94 17.30 10.94
C ALA A 100 6.83 15.76 10.83
N ILE A 101 7.53 15.13 9.87
CA ILE A 101 7.62 13.68 9.76
C ILE A 101 8.56 13.09 10.80
N ARG A 102 9.72 13.72 11.03
CA ARG A 102 10.67 13.32 12.08
C ARG A 102 10.00 13.25 13.44
N ASP A 103 9.26 14.27 13.81
CA ASP A 103 8.66 14.42 15.14
C ASP A 103 7.60 13.36 15.44
N ARG A 104 7.03 12.76 14.37
CA ARG A 104 6.11 11.62 14.48
C ARG A 104 6.82 10.28 14.58
N SER A 105 8.11 10.19 14.24
CA SER A 105 8.84 8.92 14.22
C SER A 105 9.14 8.40 15.63
N GLU A 106 9.04 7.08 15.80
CA GLU A 106 9.32 6.45 17.10
C GLU A 106 10.77 6.63 17.55
N ALA A 107 11.72 6.63 16.61
CA ALA A 107 13.13 6.88 16.92
C ALA A 107 13.36 8.28 17.51
N TRP A 108 12.69 9.29 16.95
CA TRP A 108 12.77 10.66 17.45
C TRP A 108 12.10 10.81 18.82
N LYS A 109 10.89 10.27 18.98
CA LYS A 109 10.18 10.27 20.27
C LYS A 109 10.97 9.56 21.39
N ALA A 110 11.62 8.45 21.05
CA ALA A 110 12.47 7.73 22.00
C ALA A 110 13.71 8.55 22.40
N TYR A 111 14.32 9.24 21.44
CA TYR A 111 15.47 10.13 21.69
C TYR A 111 15.08 11.35 22.54
N VAL A 112 13.94 11.98 22.26
CA VAL A 112 13.45 13.12 23.07
C VAL A 112 13.18 12.72 24.52
N LYS A 113 12.74 11.49 24.77
CA LYS A 113 12.55 10.96 26.13
C LYS A 113 13.86 10.60 26.81
N ASP A 114 14.85 10.18 26.06
CA ASP A 114 16.13 9.72 26.56
C ASP A 114 17.24 9.98 25.53
N THR A 115 17.96 11.07 25.69
CA THR A 115 19.00 11.54 24.78
C THR A 115 20.24 10.62 24.70
N SER A 116 20.34 9.62 25.58
CA SER A 116 21.40 8.60 25.51
C SER A 116 21.17 7.57 24.41
N LYS A 117 19.93 7.49 23.87
CA LYS A 117 19.58 6.57 22.80
C LYS A 117 20.13 7.04 21.47
N LEU A 118 20.67 6.08 20.70
CA LEU A 118 21.08 6.34 19.32
C LEU A 118 19.85 6.72 18.47
N CYS A 119 19.96 7.86 17.79
CA CYS A 119 18.92 8.35 16.90
C CYS A 119 19.51 8.73 15.54
N PRO A 120 19.11 8.06 14.45
CA PRO A 120 19.62 8.37 13.11
C PRO A 120 19.32 9.80 12.65
N TRP A 121 18.30 10.44 13.20
CA TRP A 121 18.01 11.85 12.95
C TRP A 121 19.06 12.81 13.51
N VAL A 122 19.84 12.34 14.49
CA VAL A 122 20.94 13.11 15.10
C VAL A 122 22.28 12.73 14.48
N THR A 123 22.53 11.42 14.27
CA THR A 123 23.81 10.95 13.73
C THR A 123 23.96 11.22 12.25
N ASP A 124 22.86 11.07 11.48
CA ASP A 124 22.85 11.14 10.02
C ASP A 124 21.65 11.96 9.49
N PRO A 125 21.53 13.25 9.91
CA PRO A 125 20.33 14.04 9.58
C PRO A 125 20.12 14.21 8.08
N GLY A 126 21.18 14.36 7.31
CA GLY A 126 21.09 14.48 5.84
C GLY A 126 20.56 13.22 5.17
N GLU A 127 20.98 12.04 5.61
CA GLU A 127 20.50 10.77 5.07
C GLU A 127 19.04 10.51 5.47
N MET A 128 18.67 10.85 6.71
CA MET A 128 17.28 10.75 7.16
C MET A 128 16.36 11.71 6.40
N THR A 129 16.83 12.90 6.07
CA THR A 129 16.13 13.89 5.24
C THR A 129 15.90 13.34 3.82
N LYS A 130 16.94 12.79 3.18
CA LYS A 130 16.81 12.14 1.86
C LYS A 130 15.88 10.93 1.92
N LYS A 131 16.04 10.04 2.93
CA LYS A 131 15.16 8.90 3.17
C LYS A 131 13.70 9.32 3.20
N THR A 132 13.39 10.38 3.94
CA THR A 132 12.04 10.91 4.08
C THR A 132 11.48 11.37 2.74
N CYS A 133 12.25 12.17 2.00
CA CYS A 133 11.83 12.66 0.69
C CYS A 133 11.58 11.52 -0.31
N VAL A 134 12.50 10.58 -0.43
CA VAL A 134 12.33 9.42 -1.33
C VAL A 134 11.12 8.58 -0.94
N LYS A 135 10.90 8.32 0.36
CA LYS A 135 9.73 7.58 0.84
C LYS A 135 8.39 8.31 0.59
N GLN A 136 8.38 9.61 0.42
CA GLN A 136 7.19 10.34 -0.02
C GLN A 136 7.04 10.28 -1.56
N ALA A 137 8.11 10.50 -2.28
CA ALA A 137 8.12 10.59 -3.72
C ALA A 137 7.79 9.28 -4.45
N TYR A 138 8.29 8.14 -3.94
CA TYR A 138 8.14 6.85 -4.65
C TYR A 138 6.67 6.45 -4.85
N LYS A 139 5.75 6.99 -4.07
CA LYS A 139 4.30 6.76 -4.20
C LYS A 139 3.76 7.20 -5.56
N TYR A 140 4.41 8.18 -6.15
CA TYR A 140 4.03 8.79 -7.43
C TYR A 140 4.86 8.28 -8.60
N TRP A 141 5.84 7.40 -8.35
CA TRP A 141 6.66 6.84 -9.41
C TRP A 141 5.87 5.84 -10.24
N PRO A 142 6.19 5.71 -11.55
CA PRO A 142 5.65 4.62 -12.35
C PRO A 142 5.95 3.29 -11.67
N LYS A 143 4.95 2.41 -11.60
CA LYS A 143 5.06 1.16 -10.87
C LYS A 143 5.04 0.01 -11.85
N THR A 144 5.93 -0.95 -11.60
CA THR A 144 5.87 -2.28 -12.19
C THR A 144 5.39 -3.25 -11.13
N ASP A 145 4.79 -4.38 -11.52
CA ASP A 145 4.32 -5.41 -10.58
C ASP A 145 5.38 -5.81 -9.56
N ARG A 146 6.63 -5.88 -10.01
CA ARG A 146 7.77 -6.22 -9.14
C ARG A 146 8.06 -5.12 -8.10
N LEU A 147 7.93 -3.86 -8.49
CA LEU A 147 8.08 -2.73 -7.56
C LEU A 147 6.91 -2.68 -6.58
N GLU A 148 5.69 -2.91 -7.05
CA GLU A 148 4.50 -2.98 -6.21
C GLU A 148 4.58 -4.10 -5.17
N ASN A 149 4.99 -5.29 -5.57
CA ASN A 149 5.18 -6.42 -4.66
C ASN A 149 6.23 -6.12 -3.58
N ALA A 150 7.32 -5.43 -3.93
CA ALA A 150 8.34 -5.01 -2.96
C ALA A 150 7.80 -3.94 -1.99
N ILE A 151 7.00 -3.01 -2.48
CA ILE A 151 6.34 -1.98 -1.68
C ILE A 151 5.29 -2.62 -0.75
N HIS A 152 4.50 -3.55 -1.26
CA HIS A 152 3.53 -4.31 -0.47
C HIS A 152 4.23 -5.04 0.69
N TYR A 153 5.31 -5.74 0.41
CA TYR A 153 6.12 -6.41 1.44
C TYR A 153 6.61 -5.44 2.51
N LEU A 154 7.11 -4.25 2.12
CA LEU A 154 7.52 -3.21 3.06
C LEU A 154 6.40 -2.74 3.95
N ASN A 155 5.23 -2.54 3.40
CA ASN A 155 4.09 -2.01 4.13
C ASN A 155 3.48 -3.05 5.08
N THR A 156 3.50 -4.33 4.72
CA THR A 156 2.90 -5.40 5.52
C THR A 156 3.81 -5.88 6.64
N GLU A 157 5.13 -5.95 6.39
CA GLU A 157 6.08 -6.55 7.32
C GLU A 157 6.78 -5.53 8.23
N THR A 158 6.87 -4.26 7.82
CA THR A 158 7.74 -3.31 8.53
C THR A 158 7.02 -2.28 9.41
N ASP A 159 5.69 -2.22 9.40
CA ASP A 159 4.86 -1.32 10.24
C ASP A 159 5.32 0.18 10.24
N GLU A 160 6.28 0.56 9.36
CA GLU A 160 6.55 1.95 8.98
C GLU A 160 5.49 2.47 8.02
N GLY A 161 4.38 1.70 7.99
CA GLY A 161 3.33 1.82 7.03
C GLY A 161 2.75 3.21 7.03
N LEU A 162 2.83 3.80 5.90
CA LEU A 162 1.72 4.52 5.37
C LEU A 162 0.48 3.73 5.73
N LYS A 163 -0.46 4.33 6.47
CA LYS A 163 -1.79 3.73 6.63
C LYS A 163 -2.18 3.23 5.25
N GLN A 164 -2.30 1.92 5.12
CA GLN A 164 -2.78 1.33 3.88
C GLN A 164 -4.09 2.03 3.57
N THR A 165 -4.15 2.75 2.47
CA THR A 165 -5.42 2.80 1.75
C THR A 165 -5.71 1.33 1.49
N PRO A 166 -6.84 0.77 1.90
CA PRO A 166 -7.12 -0.63 1.64
C PRO A 166 -6.88 -0.83 0.14
N VAL A 167 -5.88 -1.64 -0.19
CA VAL A 167 -5.78 -2.18 -1.54
C VAL A 167 -7.09 -2.91 -1.67
N THR A 168 -7.95 -2.42 -2.54
CA THR A 168 -9.17 -3.15 -2.90
C THR A 168 -8.68 -4.54 -3.24
N PRO A 169 -9.12 -5.59 -2.54
CA PRO A 169 -8.69 -6.93 -2.86
C PRO A 169 -8.88 -7.10 -4.35
N GLN A 170 -7.90 -7.65 -5.04
CA GLN A 170 -8.07 -7.99 -6.45
C GLN A 170 -9.22 -8.99 -6.46
N VAL A 171 -10.40 -8.50 -6.82
CA VAL A 171 -11.59 -9.34 -6.95
C VAL A 171 -11.27 -10.32 -8.06
N ASP A 172 -11.19 -11.60 -7.75
CA ASP A 172 -11.15 -12.61 -8.78
C ASP A 172 -12.52 -12.64 -9.47
N HIS A 173 -12.65 -11.79 -10.49
CA HIS A 173 -13.89 -11.68 -11.25
C HIS A 173 -14.35 -13.04 -11.82
N GLY A 174 -13.43 -13.95 -12.08
CA GLY A 174 -13.76 -15.30 -12.52
C GLY A 174 -14.43 -16.12 -11.42
N LEU A 175 -13.89 -16.07 -10.21
CA LEU A 175 -14.43 -16.76 -9.03
C LEU A 175 -15.80 -16.18 -8.64
N THR A 176 -15.91 -14.85 -8.57
CA THR A 176 -17.18 -14.16 -8.29
C THR A 176 -18.25 -14.51 -9.31
N GLN A 177 -17.95 -14.40 -10.60
CA GLN A 177 -18.89 -14.69 -11.68
C GLN A 177 -19.33 -16.15 -11.66
N HIS A 178 -18.41 -17.07 -11.39
CA HIS A 178 -18.73 -18.50 -11.28
C HIS A 178 -19.77 -18.77 -10.20
N TRP A 179 -19.55 -18.30 -8.98
CA TRP A 179 -20.44 -18.57 -7.84
C TRP A 179 -21.76 -17.81 -7.92
N VAL A 180 -21.75 -16.58 -8.44
CA VAL A 180 -22.97 -15.83 -8.72
C VAL A 180 -23.83 -16.53 -9.80
N ALA A 181 -23.20 -17.04 -10.85
CA ALA A 181 -23.91 -17.81 -11.89
C ALA A 181 -24.52 -19.10 -11.33
N GLN A 182 -23.78 -19.82 -10.48
CA GLN A 182 -24.29 -21.04 -9.81
C GLN A 182 -25.49 -20.73 -8.89
N ALA A 183 -25.43 -19.64 -8.13
CA ALA A 183 -26.55 -19.23 -7.28
C ALA A 183 -27.80 -18.88 -8.10
N ASN A 184 -27.64 -18.13 -9.19
CA ASN A 184 -28.75 -17.76 -10.07
C ASN A 184 -29.34 -18.96 -10.83
N ALA A 185 -28.54 -19.99 -11.09
CA ALA A 185 -28.99 -21.23 -11.76
C ALA A 185 -29.68 -22.22 -10.83
N ALA A 186 -29.61 -22.03 -9.50
CA ALA A 186 -30.25 -22.94 -8.53
C ALA A 186 -31.79 -22.95 -8.73
N ALA A 187 -32.35 -24.14 -8.93
CA ALA A 187 -33.76 -24.32 -9.21
C ALA A 187 -34.60 -24.55 -7.93
N THR A 188 -33.98 -24.97 -6.83
CA THR A 188 -34.65 -25.26 -5.56
C THR A 188 -33.90 -24.64 -4.37
N PRO A 189 -34.57 -24.41 -3.24
CA PRO A 189 -33.92 -23.90 -2.02
C PRO A 189 -32.81 -24.81 -1.50
N GLU A 190 -32.95 -26.12 -1.65
CA GLU A 190 -31.93 -27.10 -1.25
C GLU A 190 -30.67 -26.97 -2.11
N ALA A 191 -30.84 -26.89 -3.43
CA ALA A 191 -29.74 -26.67 -4.38
C ALA A 191 -29.02 -25.34 -4.10
N LEU A 192 -29.76 -24.29 -3.77
CA LEU A 192 -29.20 -22.98 -3.40
C LEU A 192 -28.38 -23.07 -2.12
N THR A 193 -28.82 -23.87 -1.13
CA THR A 193 -28.09 -24.09 0.13
C THR A 193 -26.77 -24.81 -0.11
N GLU A 194 -26.72 -25.81 -0.97
CA GLU A 194 -25.48 -26.52 -1.32
C GLU A 194 -24.51 -25.60 -2.09
N VAL A 195 -24.99 -24.79 -3.01
CA VAL A 195 -24.19 -23.75 -3.71
C VAL A 195 -23.63 -22.74 -2.71
N TRP A 196 -24.43 -22.31 -1.72
CA TRP A 196 -23.98 -21.42 -0.67
C TRP A 196 -22.82 -22.01 0.13
N LYS A 197 -22.94 -23.23 0.65
CA LYS A 197 -21.87 -23.89 1.43
C LYS A 197 -20.57 -24.02 0.63
N ALA A 198 -20.67 -24.49 -0.59
CA ALA A 198 -19.51 -24.69 -1.46
C ALA A 198 -18.83 -23.35 -1.84
N GLY A 199 -19.62 -22.35 -2.19
CA GLY A 199 -19.12 -21.02 -2.56
C GLY A 199 -18.45 -20.28 -1.40
N VAL A 200 -19.04 -20.33 -0.20
CA VAL A 200 -18.43 -19.73 1.00
C VAL A 200 -17.08 -20.40 1.31
N ALA A 201 -17.00 -21.73 1.25
CA ALA A 201 -15.74 -22.44 1.49
C ALA A 201 -14.65 -22.00 0.49
N ALA A 202 -14.95 -21.98 -0.81
CA ALA A 202 -14.01 -21.59 -1.85
C ALA A 202 -13.57 -20.12 -1.74
N ILE A 203 -14.49 -19.20 -1.47
CA ILE A 203 -14.19 -17.77 -1.34
C ILE A 203 -13.37 -17.49 -0.06
N THR A 204 -13.68 -18.20 1.05
CA THR A 204 -12.94 -18.05 2.30
C THR A 204 -11.50 -18.56 2.18
N GLU A 205 -11.26 -19.62 1.42
CA GLU A 205 -9.92 -20.15 1.16
C GLU A 205 -9.02 -19.11 0.47
N VAL A 206 -9.58 -18.31 -0.45
CA VAL A 206 -8.86 -17.25 -1.20
C VAL A 206 -8.87 -15.92 -0.44
N LYS A 207 -9.60 -15.79 0.67
CA LYS A 207 -9.78 -14.57 1.50
C LYS A 207 -10.31 -13.36 0.70
N ASP A 208 -11.16 -13.58 -0.29
CA ASP A 208 -11.73 -12.54 -1.13
C ASP A 208 -13.10 -12.09 -0.59
N MET A 209 -13.07 -11.11 0.33
CA MET A 209 -14.28 -10.56 0.97
C MET A 209 -15.22 -9.84 -0.02
N ALA A 210 -14.69 -9.26 -1.11
CA ALA A 210 -15.52 -8.58 -2.10
C ALA A 210 -16.33 -9.58 -2.92
N SER A 211 -15.74 -10.73 -3.30
CA SER A 211 -16.46 -11.85 -3.91
C SER A 211 -17.49 -12.45 -2.96
N TYR A 212 -17.22 -12.50 -1.65
CA TYR A 212 -18.17 -12.95 -0.64
C TYR A 212 -19.44 -12.11 -0.62
N ASP A 213 -19.30 -10.77 -0.57
CA ASP A 213 -20.43 -9.86 -0.50
C ASP A 213 -21.30 -9.92 -1.77
N ALA A 214 -20.68 -9.99 -2.95
CA ALA A 214 -21.38 -10.13 -4.22
C ALA A 214 -22.13 -11.48 -4.32
N PHE A 215 -21.50 -12.57 -3.90
CA PHE A 215 -22.10 -13.90 -3.88
C PHE A 215 -23.26 -13.98 -2.89
N LYS A 216 -23.08 -13.46 -1.67
CA LYS A 216 -24.14 -13.39 -0.63
C LYS A 216 -25.37 -12.63 -1.17
N ALA A 217 -25.17 -11.50 -1.83
CA ALA A 217 -26.27 -10.72 -2.41
C ALA A 217 -27.04 -11.55 -3.47
N ALA A 218 -26.34 -12.27 -4.34
CA ALA A 218 -26.98 -13.12 -5.36
C ALA A 218 -27.78 -14.29 -4.75
N VAL A 219 -27.24 -14.94 -3.71
CA VAL A 219 -27.93 -16.02 -3.00
C VAL A 219 -29.20 -15.51 -2.31
N VAL A 220 -29.14 -14.36 -1.65
CA VAL A 220 -30.33 -13.74 -0.98
C VAL A 220 -31.40 -13.37 -2.03
N ALA A 221 -30.99 -12.76 -3.14
CA ALA A 221 -31.94 -12.41 -4.22
C ALA A 221 -32.63 -13.66 -4.77
N ARG A 222 -31.84 -14.70 -5.09
CA ARG A 222 -32.39 -15.98 -5.61
C ARG A 222 -33.27 -16.71 -4.63
N GLY A 223 -32.92 -16.71 -3.33
CA GLY A 223 -33.74 -17.29 -2.26
C GLY A 223 -35.11 -16.61 -2.13
N THR A 224 -35.14 -15.29 -2.31
CA THR A 224 -36.39 -14.54 -2.31
C THR A 224 -37.26 -14.87 -3.53
N GLU A 225 -36.68 -15.01 -4.70
CA GLU A 225 -37.39 -15.44 -5.93
C GLU A 225 -37.98 -16.83 -5.80
N LEU A 226 -37.20 -17.81 -5.29
CA LEU A 226 -37.65 -19.17 -5.10
C LEU A 226 -38.78 -19.26 -4.06
N LYS A 227 -38.73 -18.46 -2.98
CA LYS A 227 -39.83 -18.37 -2.02
C LYS A 227 -41.09 -17.77 -2.63
N ALA A 228 -40.95 -16.70 -3.44
CA ALA A 228 -42.11 -16.10 -4.11
C ALA A 228 -42.78 -17.09 -5.10
N ALA A 229 -41.96 -17.83 -5.86
CA ALA A 229 -42.47 -18.83 -6.81
C ALA A 229 -43.16 -20.03 -6.11
N SER A 230 -42.79 -20.36 -4.87
CA SER A 230 -43.44 -21.41 -4.09
C SER A 230 -44.79 -20.97 -3.49
N VAL A 231 -44.97 -19.67 -3.23
CA VAL A 231 -46.24 -19.12 -2.70
C VAL A 231 -47.31 -19.06 -3.80
N ASP A 232 -46.94 -18.86 -5.06
CA ASP A 232 -47.89 -18.86 -6.19
C ASP A 232 -48.34 -20.26 -6.62
N ALA A 233 -47.73 -21.33 -6.08
CA ALA A 233 -47.99 -22.71 -6.47
C ALA A 233 -48.87 -23.52 -5.50
N GLU A 234 -49.31 -22.97 -4.34
CA GLU A 234 -50.22 -23.67 -3.40
C GLU A 234 -51.56 -22.93 -3.26
N PRO A 235 -52.71 -23.63 -3.44
CA PRO A 235 -53.99 -23.13 -2.99
C PRO A 235 -54.09 -23.29 -1.49
N GLN A 236 -54.36 -22.19 -0.79
CA GLN A 236 -54.62 -21.99 0.63
C GLN A 236 -54.90 -23.24 1.47
N SER A 237 -53.97 -23.62 2.35
CA SER A 237 -54.30 -24.32 3.62
C SER A 237 -53.23 -23.99 4.65
N ALA A 238 -53.69 -23.23 5.66
CA ALA A 238 -53.26 -23.03 7.05
C ALA A 238 -51.82 -23.29 7.50
N ALA A 239 -51.23 -22.19 8.04
CA ALA A 239 -50.44 -22.08 9.27
C ALA A 239 -49.27 -23.07 9.53
N ASP A 240 -48.07 -22.57 9.45
CA ASP A 240 -47.14 -22.48 10.58
C ASP A 240 -45.89 -21.69 10.14
N GLU A 241 -45.60 -20.62 10.89
CA GLU A 241 -44.40 -19.82 10.76
C GLU A 241 -43.24 -20.58 11.38
N GLU A 242 -42.30 -21.07 10.59
CA GLU A 242 -40.94 -21.40 11.07
C GLU A 242 -39.96 -20.39 10.49
N GLU A 243 -39.56 -19.51 11.39
CA GLU A 243 -38.52 -18.48 11.17
C GLU A 243 -37.17 -19.21 11.06
N VAL A 244 -36.58 -19.26 9.84
CA VAL A 244 -35.25 -19.79 9.63
C VAL A 244 -34.23 -18.74 9.99
N GLU A 245 -33.74 -18.80 11.22
CA GLU A 245 -32.64 -17.96 11.74
C GLU A 245 -31.33 -18.32 11.04
N PHE A 246 -30.84 -17.44 10.19
CA PHE A 246 -29.50 -17.55 9.61
C PHE A 246 -28.46 -17.15 10.66
N ALA A 247 -27.78 -18.11 11.26
CA ALA A 247 -26.69 -17.88 12.17
C ALA A 247 -25.57 -17.08 11.47
N GLU A 248 -25.26 -15.92 12.02
CA GLU A 248 -24.07 -15.15 11.65
C GLU A 248 -22.82 -15.94 12.08
N VAL A 249 -22.09 -16.44 11.11
CA VAL A 249 -20.72 -16.91 11.33
C VAL A 249 -19.80 -15.73 11.09
N ASN A 250 -19.39 -15.09 12.16
CA ASN A 250 -18.35 -14.07 12.15
C ASN A 250 -16.97 -14.76 12.00
N PRO A 251 -16.08 -14.27 11.11
CA PRO A 251 -14.73 -14.81 10.95
C PRO A 251 -13.79 -14.44 12.09
#